data_b7881004f69cce8eea9d34bd403b7e1d
#
_entry.id   b7881004f69cce8eea9d34bd403b7e1d
#
_cell.length_a   1.000
_cell.length_b   1.000
_cell.length_c   1.000
_cell.angle_alpha   90.00
_cell.angle_beta   90.00
_cell.angle_gamma   90.00
#
_symmetry.space_group_name_H-M   'P 1'
#
loop_
_entity.id
_entity.type
_entity.pdbx_description
1 polymer ?
#
loop_
_entity_poly.entity_id
_entity_poly.type
_entity_poly.pdbx_seq_one_letter_code
_entity_poly.pdbx_strand_id
1 'polypeptide(L)'
;MKKTEFIDTFADLHDDEEILRIDGFDGACIGWTDSWNGNERPVRLVYDANKMLEILEKQGMDESEALEYFDFNIAGAYMGKNTPVIINNWHDTLREV
;
A
#
# COMPACT_ATOMS: atom_id res chain seq x y z
N MET A 1 11.97 15.19 -1.78
CA MET A 1 10.53 15.14 -2.13
C MET A 1 9.81 14.22 -1.16
N LYS A 2 8.67 14.65 -0.63
CA LYS A 2 7.86 13.82 0.25
C LYS A 2 7.15 12.74 -0.55
N LYS A 3 6.83 11.61 0.08
CA LYS A 3 6.14 10.50 -0.59
C LYS A 3 4.82 10.92 -1.22
N THR A 4 4.05 11.75 -0.54
CA THR A 4 2.78 12.27 -1.07
C THR A 4 2.99 13.01 -2.38
N GLU A 5 3.99 13.88 -2.43
CA GLU A 5 4.33 14.64 -3.64
C GLU A 5 4.79 13.72 -4.76
N PHE A 6 5.57 12.71 -4.42
CA PHE A 6 6.05 11.75 -5.40
C PHE A 6 4.88 10.96 -6.00
N ILE A 7 3.95 10.51 -5.17
CA ILE A 7 2.77 9.77 -5.63
C ILE A 7 1.89 10.65 -6.52
N ASP A 8 1.71 11.91 -6.14
CA ASP A 8 0.94 12.87 -6.95
C ASP A 8 1.58 13.05 -8.33
N THR A 9 2.89 13.21 -8.37
CA THR A 9 3.63 13.34 -9.63
C THR A 9 3.52 12.08 -10.47
N PHE A 10 3.65 10.92 -9.83
CA PHE A 10 3.54 9.64 -10.50
C PHE A 10 2.16 9.47 -11.13
N ALA A 11 1.10 9.81 -10.40
CA ALA A 11 -0.27 9.72 -10.91
C ALA A 11 -0.48 10.64 -12.11
N ASP A 12 0.09 11.85 -12.07
CA ASP A 12 0.01 12.79 -13.19
C ASP A 12 0.72 12.27 -14.44
N LEU A 13 1.85 11.60 -14.26
CA LEU A 13 2.61 11.03 -15.38
C LEU A 13 1.92 9.81 -15.99
N HIS A 14 1.01 9.18 -15.26
CA HIS A 14 0.27 8.02 -15.72
C HIS A 14 -1.22 8.33 -15.81
N ASP A 15 -1.56 9.46 -16.41
CA ASP A 15 -2.95 9.94 -16.47
C ASP A 15 -3.87 9.06 -17.32
N ASP A 16 -3.32 8.19 -18.15
CA ASP A 16 -4.06 7.19 -18.92
C ASP A 16 -4.43 5.95 -18.09
N GLU A 17 -3.93 5.87 -16.85
CA GLU A 17 -4.20 4.79 -15.91
C GLU A 17 -4.91 5.36 -14.68
N GLU A 18 -5.79 4.58 -14.08
CA GLU A 18 -6.40 4.96 -12.82
C GLU A 18 -5.49 4.56 -11.67
N ILE A 19 -4.67 5.49 -11.17
CA ILE A 19 -3.75 5.21 -10.07
C ILE A 19 -4.52 5.32 -8.75
N LEU A 20 -4.74 4.18 -8.10
CA LEU A 20 -5.47 4.12 -6.84
C LEU A 20 -4.52 4.22 -5.65
N ARG A 21 -4.96 4.95 -4.63
CA ARG A 21 -4.18 5.20 -3.41
C ARG A 21 -5.00 4.73 -2.21
N ILE A 22 -4.29 4.40 -1.15
CA ILE A 22 -4.93 4.10 0.14
C ILE A 22 -4.74 5.33 1.01
N ASP A 23 -5.82 6.09 1.23
CA ASP A 23 -5.77 7.35 1.96
C ASP A 23 -5.20 7.20 3.36
N GLY A 24 -4.30 8.11 3.72
CA GLY A 24 -3.68 8.11 5.03
C GLY A 24 -2.46 7.22 5.16
N PHE A 25 -2.10 6.48 4.11
CA PHE A 25 -1.00 5.51 4.17
C PHE A 25 0.14 5.80 3.19
N ASP A 26 0.25 7.03 2.69
CA ASP A 26 1.34 7.38 1.76
C ASP A 26 2.71 7.04 2.32
N GLY A 27 2.91 7.19 3.63
CA GLY A 27 4.17 6.85 4.29
C GLY A 27 4.53 5.37 4.18
N ALA A 28 3.56 4.51 3.93
CA ALA A 28 3.77 3.08 3.77
C ALA A 28 3.95 2.66 2.31
N CYS A 29 3.77 3.57 1.36
CA CYS A 29 3.97 3.29 -0.05
C CYS A 29 5.47 3.14 -0.33
N ILE A 30 5.86 2.02 -0.92
CA ILE A 30 7.27 1.72 -1.16
C ILE A 30 7.62 1.61 -2.65
N GLY A 31 6.65 1.75 -3.52
CA GLY A 31 6.91 1.67 -4.95
C GLY A 31 5.66 1.41 -5.75
N TRP A 32 5.85 0.89 -6.93
CA TRP A 32 4.76 0.56 -7.85
C TRP A 32 5.15 -0.64 -8.70
N THR A 33 4.17 -1.23 -9.35
CA THR A 33 4.40 -2.36 -10.25
C THR A 33 3.49 -2.25 -11.46
N ASP A 34 3.96 -2.78 -12.59
CA ASP A 34 3.16 -2.98 -13.80
C ASP A 34 3.23 -4.43 -14.24
N SER A 35 3.36 -5.34 -13.30
CA SER A 35 3.45 -6.77 -13.55
C SER A 35 2.20 -7.31 -14.24
N TRP A 36 2.38 -8.37 -15.02
CA TRP A 36 1.27 -9.04 -15.69
C TRP A 36 0.23 -9.56 -14.69
N ASN A 37 -1.03 -9.35 -15.02
CA ASN A 37 -2.16 -9.90 -14.29
C ASN A 37 -3.15 -10.41 -15.34
N GLY A 38 -3.04 -11.69 -15.67
CA GLY A 38 -3.76 -12.23 -16.81
C GLY A 38 -3.20 -11.65 -18.10
N ASN A 39 -4.04 -10.99 -18.89
CA ASN A 39 -3.65 -10.39 -20.17
C ASN A 39 -3.33 -8.90 -20.05
N GLU A 40 -3.33 -8.36 -18.83
CA GLU A 40 -3.13 -6.94 -18.60
C GLU A 40 -1.89 -6.68 -17.75
N ARG A 41 -1.36 -5.47 -17.84
CA ARG A 41 -0.25 -4.99 -17.02
C ARG A 41 -0.69 -3.72 -16.29
N PRO A 42 -1.61 -3.84 -15.33
CA PRO A 42 -2.13 -2.66 -14.63
C PRO A 42 -1.05 -2.02 -13.76
N VAL A 43 -1.02 -0.69 -13.76
CA VAL A 43 -0.13 0.06 -12.87
C VAL A 43 -0.77 0.09 -11.48
N ARG A 44 -0.02 -0.38 -10.48
CA ARG A 44 -0.53 -0.50 -9.11
C ARG A 44 0.54 -0.02 -8.13
N LEU A 45 0.12 0.80 -7.17
CA LEU A 45 1.02 1.19 -6.08
C LEU A 45 1.24 0.00 -5.15
N VAL A 46 2.42 -0.04 -4.52
CA VAL A 46 2.80 -1.11 -3.60
C VAL A 46 3.00 -0.52 -2.21
N TYR A 47 2.33 -1.09 -1.22
CA TYR A 47 2.38 -0.67 0.17
C TYR A 47 2.97 -1.77 1.03
N ASP A 48 3.70 -1.37 2.07
CA ASP A 48 4.28 -2.29 3.04
C ASP A 48 3.32 -2.47 4.22
N ALA A 49 2.86 -3.70 4.44
CA ALA A 49 1.89 -4.01 5.49
C ALA A 49 2.39 -3.60 6.89
N ASN A 50 3.65 -3.84 7.19
CA ASN A 50 4.20 -3.49 8.51
C ASN A 50 4.21 -1.98 8.75
N LYS A 51 4.53 -1.22 7.72
CA LYS A 51 4.49 0.24 7.82
C LYS A 51 3.06 0.76 7.97
N MET A 52 2.10 0.11 7.34
CA MET A 52 0.68 0.46 7.51
C MET A 52 0.23 0.22 8.95
N LEU A 53 0.64 -0.90 9.54
CA LEU A 53 0.33 -1.20 10.95
C LEU A 53 0.98 -0.17 11.88
N GLU A 54 2.22 0.23 11.61
CA GLU A 54 2.89 1.27 12.39
C GLU A 54 2.12 2.59 12.35
N ILE A 55 1.60 2.95 11.19
CA ILE A 55 0.80 4.18 11.04
C ILE A 55 -0.46 4.09 11.91
N LEU A 56 -1.15 2.95 11.90
CA LEU A 56 -2.34 2.75 12.72
C LEU A 56 -2.02 2.83 14.21
N GLU A 57 -0.91 2.26 14.63
CA GLU A 57 -0.46 2.33 16.02
C GLU A 57 -0.17 3.78 16.44
N LYS A 58 0.44 4.57 15.55
CA LYS A 58 0.70 5.99 15.83
C LYS A 58 -0.60 6.80 15.93
N GLN A 59 -1.68 6.30 15.36
CA GLN A 59 -3.00 6.93 15.49
C GLN A 59 -3.70 6.57 16.78
N GLY A 60 -3.06 5.79 17.64
CA GLY A 60 -3.59 5.45 18.96
C GLY A 60 -4.12 4.04 19.10
N MET A 61 -4.05 3.23 18.08
CA MET A 61 -4.47 1.83 18.17
C MET A 61 -3.39 1.00 18.84
N ASP A 62 -3.79 0.02 19.66
CA ASP A 62 -2.83 -0.96 20.12
C ASP A 62 -2.56 -1.97 18.99
N GLU A 63 -1.62 -2.89 19.22
CA GLU A 63 -1.20 -3.84 18.21
C GLU A 63 -2.36 -4.71 17.70
N SER A 64 -3.20 -5.22 18.60
CA SER A 64 -4.36 -6.02 18.23
C SER A 64 -5.38 -5.24 17.43
N GLU A 65 -5.67 -4.01 17.86
CA GLU A 65 -6.62 -3.15 17.17
C GLU A 65 -6.14 -2.79 15.78
N ALA A 66 -4.86 -2.49 15.64
CA ALA A 66 -4.26 -2.16 14.34
C ALA A 66 -4.35 -3.34 13.38
N LEU A 67 -4.04 -4.53 13.84
CA LEU A 67 -4.09 -5.73 13.02
C LEU A 67 -5.51 -6.05 12.59
N GLU A 68 -6.46 -5.94 13.50
CA GLU A 68 -7.87 -6.18 13.21
C GLU A 68 -8.42 -5.18 12.20
N TYR A 69 -8.11 -3.90 12.40
CA TYR A 69 -8.52 -2.85 11.46
C TYR A 69 -7.94 -3.10 10.07
N PHE A 70 -6.67 -3.46 10.01
CA PHE A 70 -5.96 -3.74 8.76
C PHE A 70 -6.65 -4.91 8.01
N ASP A 71 -6.92 -6.00 8.70
CA ASP A 71 -7.53 -7.17 8.09
C ASP A 71 -8.92 -6.88 7.55
N PHE A 72 -9.73 -6.14 8.31
CA PHE A 72 -11.12 -5.86 7.92
C PHE A 72 -11.26 -4.79 6.85
N ASN A 73 -10.40 -3.77 6.90
CA ASN A 73 -10.64 -2.57 6.10
C ASN A 73 -9.64 -2.39 4.95
N ILE A 74 -8.51 -3.09 4.98
CA ILE A 74 -7.43 -2.84 4.03
C ILE A 74 -7.04 -4.08 3.25
N ALA A 75 -6.66 -5.14 3.93
CA ALA A 75 -6.00 -6.30 3.32
C ALA A 75 -6.82 -7.00 2.23
N GLY A 76 -8.13 -7.04 2.37
CA GLY A 76 -8.99 -7.72 1.40
C GLY A 76 -9.72 -6.79 0.45
N ALA A 77 -9.45 -5.50 0.49
CA ALA A 77 -10.18 -4.54 -0.33
C ALA A 77 -9.83 -4.70 -1.81
N TYR A 78 -10.83 -4.87 -2.65
CA TYR A 78 -10.65 -4.94 -4.08
C TYR A 78 -11.29 -3.71 -4.73
N MET A 79 -10.51 -2.98 -5.53
CA MET A 79 -10.95 -1.73 -6.16
C MET A 79 -10.76 -1.76 -7.69
N GLY A 80 -10.78 -2.94 -8.27
CA GLY A 80 -10.58 -3.12 -9.70
C GLY A 80 -9.17 -3.54 -10.05
N LYS A 81 -8.82 -3.49 -11.33
CA LYS A 81 -7.52 -3.97 -11.81
C LYS A 81 -6.33 -3.20 -11.28
N ASN A 82 -6.53 -1.94 -10.89
CA ASN A 82 -5.47 -1.09 -10.35
C ASN A 82 -5.41 -1.09 -8.82
N THR A 83 -6.05 -2.06 -8.18
CA THR A 83 -6.02 -2.22 -6.71
C THR A 83 -4.58 -2.24 -6.23
N PRO A 84 -4.22 -1.42 -5.22
CA PRO A 84 -2.86 -1.43 -4.69
C PRO A 84 -2.44 -2.81 -4.17
N VAL A 85 -1.16 -3.12 -4.33
CA VAL A 85 -0.58 -4.35 -3.82
C VAL A 85 -0.10 -4.10 -2.39
N ILE A 86 -0.38 -5.03 -1.49
CA ILE A 86 0.10 -4.96 -0.11
C ILE A 86 1.04 -6.13 0.10
N ILE A 87 2.27 -5.84 0.49
CA ILE A 87 3.28 -6.88 0.72
C ILE A 87 3.60 -7.01 2.20
N ASN A 88 3.95 -8.23 2.60
CA ASN A 88 4.47 -8.53 3.92
C ASN A 88 5.98 -8.65 3.80
N ASN A 89 6.71 -7.77 4.47
CA ASN A 89 8.15 -7.69 4.33
C ASN A 89 8.86 -8.75 5.16
N TRP A 90 9.57 -9.66 4.48
CA TRP A 90 10.34 -10.72 5.12
C TRP A 90 11.39 -10.19 6.08
N HIS A 91 12.02 -9.08 5.72
CA HIS A 91 13.08 -8.50 6.54
C HIS A 91 12.58 -8.15 7.94
N ASP A 92 11.41 -7.53 8.02
CA ASP A 92 10.80 -7.18 9.31
C ASP A 92 10.36 -8.41 10.08
N THR A 93 9.92 -9.44 9.38
CA THR A 93 9.48 -10.70 10.00
C THR A 93 10.66 -11.48 10.57
N LEU A 94 11.79 -11.50 9.87
CA LEU A 94 12.96 -12.33 10.22
C LEU A 94 13.95 -11.69 11.18
N ARG A 95 13.89 -10.38 11.36
CA ARG A 95 14.89 -9.66 12.18
C ARG A 95 14.92 -10.08 13.64
N GLU A 96 13.87 -10.69 14.14
CA GLU A 96 13.77 -11.14 15.53
C GLU A 96 14.10 -12.61 15.73
N VAL A 97 14.48 -13.29 14.67
CA VAL A 97 14.80 -14.71 14.70
C VAL A 97 16.27 -14.98 15.16
#